data_b7f7b436b907f0a534f85389fdcfae60
#
_entry.id   b7f7b436b907f0a534f85389fdcfae60
#
_cell.length_a   1.000
_cell.length_b   1.000
_cell.length_c   1.000
_cell.angle_alpha   90.00
_cell.angle_beta   90.00
_cell.angle_gamma   90.00
#
_symmetry.space_group_name_H-M   'P 1'
#
loop_
_entity.id
_entity.type
_entity.pdbx_description
1 polymer ?
#
loop_
_entity_poly.entity_id
_entity_poly.type
_entity_poly.pdbx_seq_one_letter_code
_entity_poly.pdbx_strand_id
1 'polypeptide(L)'
;MERVSRFRAGVLLALFGLLLTLYAFKLFDLQIIETDGKTDNTTVYTTITTVRAARGDILDRNGKVLVGNRASYDLVFNHYVIKSADNRNDYLLRLYQKCQELGVTYNDHFPVTESRPFEYTLNSYNASWQNYFQKFMLDRSLDSDISAPLLVQILRERYGIPETWSEEDARAVIGMRYEFDLRGVTNLPNYTFIEDVSDENLSAILELNTPGLMVESSTVPWSSLRLTSIESVMPSSHLSLCRPLLNPSQHQSLFQ
;
A
#
# COMPACT_ATOMS: atom_id res chain seq x y z
N MET A 1 -45.40 42.50 -50.01
CA MET A 1 -44.09 41.84 -49.71
C MET A 1 -43.82 41.67 -48.20
N GLU A 2 -44.28 42.52 -47.32
CA GLU A 2 -44.01 42.42 -45.87
C GLU A 2 -44.58 41.18 -45.15
N ARG A 3 -45.73 40.65 -45.53
CA ARG A 3 -46.32 39.46 -44.88
C ARG A 3 -45.51 38.21 -45.08
N VAL A 4 -44.90 38.02 -46.25
CA VAL A 4 -44.02 36.85 -46.55
C VAL A 4 -42.69 36.93 -45.77
N SER A 5 -42.19 38.14 -45.51
CA SER A 5 -41.00 38.37 -44.70
C SER A 5 -41.23 38.03 -43.23
N ARG A 6 -42.38 38.44 -42.65
CA ARG A 6 -42.76 38.14 -41.27
C ARG A 6 -43.02 36.65 -41.04
N PHE A 7 -43.60 35.95 -42.01
CA PHE A 7 -43.79 34.50 -41.94
C PHE A 7 -42.46 33.75 -41.97
N ARG A 8 -41.52 34.16 -42.85
CA ARG A 8 -40.16 33.56 -42.92
C ARG A 8 -39.38 33.82 -41.63
N ALA A 9 -39.46 35.01 -41.05
CA ALA A 9 -38.85 35.32 -39.77
C ALA A 9 -39.42 34.48 -38.62
N GLY A 10 -40.77 34.27 -38.62
CA GLY A 10 -41.42 33.40 -37.65
C GLY A 10 -40.99 31.94 -37.73
N VAL A 11 -40.84 31.40 -38.97
CA VAL A 11 -40.36 30.04 -39.19
C VAL A 11 -38.92 29.89 -38.71
N LEU A 12 -38.02 30.86 -39.00
CA LEU A 12 -36.65 30.86 -38.53
C LEU A 12 -36.55 30.92 -37.01
N LEU A 13 -37.36 31.75 -36.36
CA LEU A 13 -37.43 31.84 -34.89
C LEU A 13 -37.91 30.52 -34.26
N ALA A 14 -38.94 29.90 -34.86
CA ALA A 14 -39.45 28.61 -34.40
C ALA A 14 -38.39 27.50 -34.53
N LEU A 15 -37.65 27.46 -35.66
CA LEU A 15 -36.59 26.50 -35.90
C LEU A 15 -35.42 26.69 -34.94
N PHE A 16 -35.05 27.96 -34.67
CA PHE A 16 -34.01 28.29 -33.70
C PHE A 16 -34.42 27.92 -32.27
N GLY A 17 -35.67 28.21 -31.89
CA GLY A 17 -36.23 27.77 -30.61
C GLY A 17 -36.24 26.27 -30.43
N LEU A 18 -36.58 25.51 -31.49
CA LEU A 18 -36.53 24.05 -31.48
C LEU A 18 -35.10 23.54 -31.28
N LEU A 19 -34.13 24.10 -31.98
CA LEU A 19 -32.72 23.74 -31.83
C LEU A 19 -32.19 24.02 -30.41
N LEU A 20 -32.54 25.19 -29.85
CA LEU A 20 -32.18 25.53 -28.47
C LEU A 20 -32.78 24.55 -27.45
N THR A 21 -34.04 24.17 -27.66
CA THR A 21 -34.72 23.22 -26.78
C THR A 21 -34.06 21.83 -26.85
N LEU A 22 -33.70 21.34 -28.04
CA LEU A 22 -33.00 20.09 -28.24
C LEU A 22 -31.59 20.14 -27.60
N TYR A 23 -30.91 21.26 -27.75
CA TYR A 23 -29.58 21.44 -27.14
C TYR A 23 -29.65 21.49 -25.60
N ALA A 24 -30.63 22.21 -25.05
CA ALA A 24 -30.87 22.27 -23.61
C ALA A 24 -31.22 20.88 -23.04
N PHE A 25 -32.04 20.11 -23.78
CA PHE A 25 -32.39 18.75 -23.39
C PHE A 25 -31.13 17.83 -23.41
N LYS A 26 -30.28 17.98 -24.43
CA LYS A 26 -29.02 17.21 -24.50
C LYS A 26 -28.04 17.60 -23.41
N LEU A 27 -27.95 18.89 -23.06
CA LEU A 27 -27.14 19.34 -21.92
C LEU A 27 -27.68 18.81 -20.59
N PHE A 28 -28.98 18.79 -20.42
CA PHE A 28 -29.62 18.22 -19.23
C PHE A 28 -29.33 16.71 -19.10
N ASP A 29 -29.44 15.98 -20.21
CA ASP A 29 -29.11 14.56 -20.29
C ASP A 29 -27.67 14.29 -19.89
N LEU A 30 -26.72 15.05 -20.45
CA LEU A 30 -25.27 14.93 -20.15
C LEU A 30 -24.91 15.34 -18.72
N GLN A 31 -25.56 16.38 -18.18
CA GLN A 31 -25.21 16.93 -16.87
C GLN A 31 -25.89 16.22 -15.69
N ILE A 32 -27.09 15.70 -15.89
CA ILE A 32 -27.89 15.13 -14.80
C ILE A 32 -28.01 13.62 -14.93
N ILE A 33 -28.34 13.09 -16.10
CA ILE A 33 -28.58 11.66 -16.27
C ILE A 33 -27.25 10.88 -16.42
N GLU A 34 -26.27 11.41 -17.15
CA GLU A 34 -24.95 10.75 -17.26
C GLU A 34 -24.10 10.93 -15.99
N THR A 35 -24.34 11.99 -15.21
CA THR A 35 -23.67 12.18 -13.91
C THR A 35 -24.20 11.21 -12.86
N ASP A 36 -25.50 10.84 -12.91
CA ASP A 36 -26.06 9.81 -12.01
C ASP A 36 -25.70 8.37 -12.43
N GLY A 37 -25.35 8.14 -13.71
CA GLY A 37 -24.96 6.83 -14.22
C GLY A 37 -23.46 6.55 -14.24
N LYS A 38 -22.66 7.59 -14.33
CA LYS A 38 -21.22 7.63 -14.05
C LYS A 38 -20.99 8.41 -12.77
N THR A 39 -21.40 7.88 -11.65
CA THR A 39 -20.56 8.02 -10.50
C THR A 39 -19.24 7.36 -10.90
N ASP A 40 -18.35 8.13 -11.57
CA ASP A 40 -16.97 8.00 -11.21
C ASP A 40 -17.00 8.02 -9.68
N ASN A 41 -16.95 6.84 -9.08
CA ASN A 41 -16.63 6.67 -7.68
C ASN A 41 -15.21 7.21 -7.52
N THR A 42 -15.02 8.49 -7.80
CA THR A 42 -13.88 9.24 -7.30
C THR A 42 -14.18 9.39 -5.82
N THR A 43 -14.10 8.26 -5.14
CA THR A 43 -14.06 8.22 -3.69
C THR A 43 -12.82 9.02 -3.36
N VAL A 44 -13.00 10.29 -2.99
CA VAL A 44 -11.90 11.14 -2.55
C VAL A 44 -11.44 10.55 -1.23
N TYR A 45 -10.41 9.74 -1.29
CA TYR A 45 -9.77 9.23 -0.09
C TYR A 45 -8.87 10.34 0.46
N THR A 46 -9.26 10.93 1.56
CA THR A 46 -8.38 11.82 2.30
C THR A 46 -7.40 10.96 3.09
N THR A 47 -6.18 10.85 2.61
CA THR A 47 -5.10 10.17 3.34
C THR A 47 -4.34 11.20 4.15
N ILE A 48 -4.34 11.07 5.46
CA ILE A 48 -3.49 11.87 6.34
C ILE A 48 -2.11 11.20 6.33
N THR A 49 -1.16 11.79 5.61
CA THR A 49 0.23 11.32 5.62
C THR A 49 0.99 12.05 6.72
N THR A 50 1.42 11.33 7.75
CA THR A 50 2.30 11.88 8.78
C THR A 50 3.74 11.83 8.28
N VAL A 51 4.29 12.96 7.89
CA VAL A 51 5.70 13.08 7.53
C VAL A 51 6.51 13.07 8.81
N ARG A 52 7.33 12.05 9.01
CA ARG A 52 8.23 11.98 10.16
C ARG A 52 9.38 12.98 9.95
N ALA A 53 9.63 13.83 10.95
CA ALA A 53 10.80 14.70 10.93
C ALA A 53 12.09 13.86 10.96
N ALA A 54 13.11 14.32 10.23
CA ALA A 54 14.44 13.72 10.31
C ALA A 54 14.97 13.85 11.75
N ARG A 55 15.64 12.81 12.23
CA ARG A 55 16.30 12.84 13.54
C ARG A 55 17.50 13.80 13.48
N GLY A 56 17.87 14.40 14.62
CA GLY A 56 19.08 15.20 14.72
C GLY A 56 20.34 14.34 14.61
N ASP A 57 21.44 14.94 14.14
CA ASP A 57 22.73 14.28 14.08
C ASP A 57 23.37 14.21 15.48
N ILE A 58 24.13 13.14 15.74
CA ILE A 58 24.94 12.99 16.94
C ILE A 58 26.39 13.38 16.58
N LEU A 59 26.90 14.39 17.23
CA LEU A 59 28.24 14.92 16.99
C LEU A 59 29.19 14.56 18.13
N ASP A 60 30.47 14.47 17.81
CA ASP A 60 31.52 14.43 18.84
C ASP A 60 31.80 15.85 19.42
N ARG A 61 32.67 15.95 20.42
CA ARG A 61 33.06 17.23 21.03
C ARG A 61 33.71 18.21 20.05
N ASN A 62 34.17 17.73 18.88
CA ASN A 62 34.82 18.54 17.87
C ASN A 62 33.87 18.90 16.72
N GLY A 63 32.58 18.52 16.82
CA GLY A 63 31.56 18.73 15.77
C GLY A 63 31.57 17.71 14.64
N LYS A 64 32.31 16.62 14.76
CA LYS A 64 32.30 15.54 13.74
C LYS A 64 31.07 14.67 13.93
N VAL A 65 30.33 14.41 12.81
CA VAL A 65 29.15 13.57 12.84
C VAL A 65 29.54 12.12 13.14
N LEU A 66 29.01 11.58 14.22
CA LEU A 66 29.13 10.18 14.62
C LEU A 66 27.96 9.34 14.11
N VAL A 67 26.76 9.88 14.20
CA VAL A 67 25.52 9.30 13.67
C VAL A 67 24.74 10.41 12.97
N GLY A 68 24.35 10.17 11.75
CA GLY A 68 23.55 11.09 10.96
C GLY A 68 22.42 10.36 10.24
N ASN A 69 21.69 11.09 9.42
CA ASN A 69 20.62 10.53 8.60
C ASN A 69 20.98 10.70 7.13
N ARG A 70 20.69 9.70 6.33
CA ARG A 70 20.68 9.82 4.87
C ARG A 70 19.26 9.80 4.34
N ALA A 71 19.03 10.53 3.27
CA ALA A 71 17.76 10.43 2.55
C ALA A 71 17.60 9.01 1.99
N SER A 72 16.40 8.54 2.02
CA SER A 72 15.99 7.24 1.52
C SER A 72 14.60 7.34 0.90
N TYR A 73 14.22 6.32 0.14
CA TYR A 73 12.90 6.21 -0.44
C TYR A 73 12.28 4.88 -0.05
N ASP A 74 11.01 4.96 0.36
CA ASP A 74 10.19 3.79 0.64
C ASP A 74 9.13 3.65 -0.44
N LEU A 75 8.86 2.42 -0.88
CA LEU A 75 7.76 2.10 -1.77
C LEU A 75 6.54 1.70 -0.96
N VAL A 76 5.47 2.47 -1.10
CA VAL A 76 4.27 2.35 -0.29
C VAL A 76 3.05 2.15 -1.17
N PHE A 77 2.16 1.25 -0.78
CA PHE A 77 0.90 1.03 -1.49
C PHE A 77 -0.26 1.82 -0.88
N ASN A 78 -0.96 2.54 -1.75
CA ASN A 78 -2.32 2.96 -1.46
C ASN A 78 -3.26 1.78 -1.76
N HIS A 79 -3.73 1.12 -0.71
CA HIS A 79 -4.54 -0.09 -0.83
C HIS A 79 -5.90 0.14 -1.48
N TYR A 80 -6.44 1.37 -1.48
CA TYR A 80 -7.70 1.68 -2.17
C TYR A 80 -7.52 1.65 -3.68
N VAL A 81 -6.44 2.22 -4.20
CA VAL A 81 -6.16 2.29 -5.64
C VAL A 81 -5.92 0.91 -6.22
N ILE A 82 -5.06 0.10 -5.59
CA ILE A 82 -4.78 -1.26 -6.08
C ILE A 82 -6.00 -2.18 -5.98
N LYS A 83 -6.87 -2.00 -4.98
CA LYS A 83 -8.11 -2.78 -4.85
C LYS A 83 -9.10 -2.50 -5.99
N SER A 84 -9.10 -1.31 -6.57
CA SER A 84 -9.97 -0.95 -7.70
C SER A 84 -9.45 -1.40 -9.06
N ALA A 85 -8.19 -1.86 -9.16
CA ALA A 85 -7.61 -2.32 -10.41
C ALA A 85 -8.14 -3.70 -10.81
N ASP A 86 -8.58 -3.86 -12.07
CA ASP A 86 -9.16 -5.11 -12.59
C ASP A 86 -8.14 -6.27 -12.61
N ASN A 87 -6.93 -6.01 -13.09
CA ASN A 87 -5.86 -7.01 -13.24
C ASN A 87 -4.83 -6.96 -12.11
N ARG A 88 -5.28 -6.68 -10.87
CA ARG A 88 -4.39 -6.47 -9.73
C ARG A 88 -3.44 -7.64 -9.44
N ASN A 89 -3.88 -8.88 -9.64
CA ASN A 89 -3.03 -10.05 -9.43
C ASN A 89 -1.84 -10.07 -10.39
N ASP A 90 -2.06 -9.73 -11.67
CA ASP A 90 -0.98 -9.69 -12.67
C ASP A 90 0.03 -8.57 -12.38
N TYR A 91 -0.45 -7.40 -11.92
CA TYR A 91 0.44 -6.32 -11.48
C TYR A 91 1.31 -6.75 -10.29
N LEU A 92 0.70 -7.41 -9.29
CA LEU A 92 1.42 -7.88 -8.10
C LEU A 92 2.40 -9.00 -8.44
N LEU A 93 2.04 -9.91 -9.35
CA LEU A 93 2.95 -10.95 -9.81
C LEU A 93 4.17 -10.37 -10.52
N ARG A 94 3.96 -9.44 -11.47
CA ARG A 94 5.08 -8.77 -12.16
C ARG A 94 5.97 -8.01 -11.20
N LEU A 95 5.39 -7.35 -10.22
CA LEU A 95 6.12 -6.65 -9.17
C LEU A 95 6.97 -7.61 -8.34
N TYR A 96 6.39 -8.74 -7.91
CA TYR A 96 7.11 -9.78 -7.19
C TYR A 96 8.28 -10.35 -8.01
N GLN A 97 8.03 -10.71 -9.27
CA GLN A 97 9.07 -11.23 -10.16
C GLN A 97 10.19 -10.21 -10.39
N LYS A 98 9.84 -8.92 -10.49
CA LYS A 98 10.84 -7.85 -10.59
C LYS A 98 11.68 -7.72 -9.32
N CYS A 99 11.08 -7.84 -8.14
CA CYS A 99 11.82 -7.87 -6.87
C CYS A 99 12.78 -9.06 -6.81
N GLN A 100 12.36 -10.22 -7.27
CA GLN A 100 13.23 -11.42 -7.35
C GLN A 100 14.40 -11.20 -8.32
N GLU A 101 14.14 -10.62 -9.49
CA GLU A 101 15.18 -10.29 -10.49
C GLU A 101 16.23 -9.32 -9.93
N LEU A 102 15.78 -8.32 -9.18
CA LEU A 102 16.65 -7.30 -8.59
C LEU A 102 17.28 -7.74 -7.25
N GLY A 103 16.88 -8.88 -6.71
CA GLY A 103 17.33 -9.36 -5.40
C GLY A 103 16.87 -8.47 -4.25
N VAL A 104 15.73 -7.79 -4.39
CA VAL A 104 15.18 -6.88 -3.39
C VAL A 104 14.16 -7.61 -2.55
N THR A 105 14.30 -7.52 -1.22
CA THR A 105 13.32 -8.05 -0.27
C THR A 105 12.19 -7.06 -0.06
N TYR A 106 10.98 -7.56 0.12
CA TYR A 106 9.79 -6.76 0.43
C TYR A 106 9.18 -7.20 1.76
N ASN A 107 8.39 -6.34 2.38
CA ASN A 107 7.72 -6.63 3.65
C ASN A 107 6.52 -7.55 3.41
N ASP A 108 6.54 -8.72 4.01
CA ASP A 108 5.43 -9.68 4.00
C ASP A 108 5.11 -10.11 5.44
N HIS A 109 3.91 -9.78 5.92
CA HIS A 109 3.45 -10.15 7.26
C HIS A 109 2.37 -11.25 7.23
N PHE A 110 2.16 -11.90 6.08
CA PHE A 110 1.26 -13.04 6.03
C PHE A 110 1.92 -14.23 6.76
N PRO A 111 1.33 -14.71 7.85
CA PRO A 111 2.00 -15.62 8.78
C PRO A 111 2.00 -17.07 8.31
N VAL A 112 2.43 -17.31 7.07
CA VAL A 112 2.61 -18.63 6.46
C VAL A 112 3.94 -18.64 5.73
N THR A 113 4.66 -19.74 5.72
CA THR A 113 5.93 -19.91 5.00
C THR A 113 5.81 -19.55 3.51
N GLU A 114 6.89 -19.05 2.92
CA GLU A 114 6.90 -18.63 1.50
C GLU A 114 6.86 -19.81 0.53
N SER A 115 7.40 -20.96 0.93
CA SER A 115 7.49 -22.20 0.15
C SER A 115 6.89 -23.37 0.89
N ARG A 116 6.61 -24.47 0.18
CA ARG A 116 6.16 -25.73 0.79
C ARG A 116 7.25 -26.40 1.64
N PRO A 117 6.85 -27.05 2.74
CA PRO A 117 5.49 -27.20 3.28
C PRO A 117 4.98 -25.89 3.86
N PHE A 118 3.71 -25.54 3.56
CA PHE A 118 3.09 -24.35 4.15
C PHE A 118 2.77 -24.60 5.62
N GLU A 119 3.43 -23.81 6.47
CA GLU A 119 3.28 -23.85 7.92
C GLU A 119 3.04 -22.45 8.47
N TYR A 120 2.33 -22.37 9.60
CA TYR A 120 2.14 -21.10 10.27
C TYR A 120 3.42 -20.61 10.94
N THR A 121 3.74 -19.34 10.70
CA THR A 121 4.86 -18.62 11.31
C THR A 121 4.42 -17.63 12.40
N LEU A 122 3.19 -17.75 12.90
CA LEU A 122 2.57 -16.84 13.87
C LEU A 122 3.42 -16.63 15.13
N ASN A 123 4.14 -17.66 15.57
CA ASN A 123 4.97 -17.59 16.78
C ASN A 123 6.18 -16.62 16.63
N SER A 124 6.57 -16.26 15.42
CA SER A 124 7.64 -15.31 15.16
C SER A 124 7.15 -13.85 15.23
N TYR A 125 5.83 -13.63 15.24
CA TYR A 125 5.21 -12.31 15.26
C TYR A 125 4.85 -11.88 16.68
N ASN A 126 4.88 -10.58 16.93
CA ASN A 126 4.43 -10.00 18.19
C ASN A 126 2.90 -10.13 18.35
N ALA A 127 2.40 -9.93 19.56
CA ALA A 127 0.98 -10.08 19.91
C ALA A 127 0.06 -9.19 19.04
N SER A 128 0.51 -8.02 18.62
CA SER A 128 -0.29 -7.13 17.77
C SER A 128 -0.55 -7.74 16.40
N TRP A 129 0.49 -8.29 15.75
CA TRP A 129 0.34 -8.97 14.46
C TRP A 129 -0.49 -10.25 14.56
N GLN A 130 -0.35 -11.01 15.65
CA GLN A 130 -1.21 -12.17 15.92
C GLN A 130 -2.68 -11.77 16.03
N ASN A 131 -2.98 -10.68 16.74
CA ASN A 131 -4.33 -10.13 16.85
C ASN A 131 -4.87 -9.64 15.49
N TYR A 132 -4.04 -9.00 14.66
CA TYR A 132 -4.44 -8.58 13.32
C TYR A 132 -4.78 -9.77 12.43
N PHE A 133 -4.01 -10.84 12.49
CA PHE A 133 -4.31 -12.07 11.78
C PHE A 133 -5.62 -12.71 12.23
N GLN A 134 -5.85 -12.80 13.55
CA GLN A 134 -7.13 -13.29 14.09
C GLN A 134 -8.32 -12.45 13.61
N LYS A 135 -8.17 -11.11 13.61
CA LYS A 135 -9.20 -10.21 13.10
C LYS A 135 -9.47 -10.42 11.61
N PHE A 136 -8.44 -10.64 10.82
CA PHE A 136 -8.55 -10.98 9.40
C PHE A 136 -9.32 -12.30 9.21
N MET A 137 -8.99 -13.34 9.99
CA MET A 137 -9.68 -14.63 9.93
C MET A 137 -11.18 -14.49 10.24
N LEU A 138 -11.52 -13.75 11.29
CA LEU A 138 -12.89 -13.47 11.69
C LEU A 138 -13.66 -12.69 10.62
N ASP A 139 -13.07 -11.62 10.07
CA ASP A 139 -13.68 -10.81 9.01
C ASP A 139 -14.00 -11.63 7.76
N ARG A 140 -13.17 -12.63 7.49
CA ARG A 140 -13.33 -13.54 6.33
C ARG A 140 -14.16 -14.79 6.65
N SER A 141 -14.71 -14.90 7.85
CA SER A 141 -15.45 -16.07 8.32
C SER A 141 -14.67 -17.38 8.12
N LEU A 142 -13.36 -17.32 8.42
CA LEU A 142 -12.47 -18.48 8.38
C LEU A 142 -12.31 -19.07 9.76
N ASP A 143 -12.26 -20.40 9.83
CA ASP A 143 -12.08 -21.11 11.09
C ASP A 143 -10.66 -20.89 11.64
N SER A 144 -10.53 -20.69 12.95
CA SER A 144 -9.24 -20.51 13.62
C SER A 144 -8.34 -21.75 13.53
N ASP A 145 -8.94 -22.94 13.37
CA ASP A 145 -8.23 -24.22 13.36
C ASP A 145 -7.86 -24.71 11.95
N ILE A 146 -8.08 -23.86 10.94
CA ILE A 146 -7.75 -24.19 9.55
C ILE A 146 -6.24 -24.42 9.40
N SER A 147 -5.83 -25.45 8.65
CA SER A 147 -4.43 -25.68 8.35
C SER A 147 -3.86 -24.65 7.39
N ALA A 148 -2.56 -24.32 7.49
CA ALA A 148 -1.93 -23.34 6.62
C ALA A 148 -2.03 -23.68 5.12
N PRO A 149 -1.86 -24.93 4.65
CA PRO A 149 -2.08 -25.29 3.25
C PRO A 149 -3.51 -25.03 2.77
N LEU A 150 -4.50 -25.35 3.61
CA LEU A 150 -5.91 -25.14 3.27
C LEU A 150 -6.24 -23.64 3.24
N LEU A 151 -5.67 -22.85 4.16
CA LEU A 151 -5.82 -21.40 4.13
C LEU A 151 -5.29 -20.81 2.83
N VAL A 152 -4.08 -21.21 2.40
CA VAL A 152 -3.49 -20.75 1.14
C VAL A 152 -4.38 -21.11 -0.04
N GLN A 153 -4.92 -22.33 -0.08
CA GLN A 153 -5.84 -22.77 -1.14
C GLN A 153 -7.13 -21.91 -1.16
N ILE A 154 -7.78 -21.71 -0.02
CA ILE A 154 -8.99 -20.89 0.08
C ILE A 154 -8.72 -19.44 -0.36
N LEU A 155 -7.60 -18.86 0.06
CA LEU A 155 -7.24 -17.51 -0.34
C LEU A 155 -6.90 -17.43 -1.83
N ARG A 156 -6.25 -18.45 -2.40
CA ARG A 156 -5.99 -18.56 -3.83
C ARG A 156 -7.29 -18.49 -4.64
N GLU A 157 -8.28 -19.31 -4.27
CA GLU A 157 -9.60 -19.32 -4.90
C GLU A 157 -10.32 -17.98 -4.73
N ARG A 158 -10.36 -17.46 -3.49
CA ARG A 158 -11.04 -16.21 -3.15
C ARG A 158 -10.46 -14.99 -3.88
N TYR A 159 -9.17 -14.98 -4.09
CA TYR A 159 -8.49 -13.91 -4.83
C TYR A 159 -8.50 -14.12 -6.34
N GLY A 160 -9.00 -15.23 -6.82
CA GLY A 160 -9.04 -15.57 -8.25
C GLY A 160 -7.64 -15.71 -8.85
N ILE A 161 -6.70 -16.32 -8.10
CA ILE A 161 -5.35 -16.56 -8.58
C ILE A 161 -5.34 -17.85 -9.39
N PRO A 162 -4.87 -17.82 -10.67
CA PRO A 162 -4.90 -18.98 -11.55
C PRO A 162 -4.11 -20.18 -10.99
N GLU A 163 -4.62 -21.38 -11.20
CA GLU A 163 -3.91 -22.61 -10.82
C GLU A 163 -2.63 -22.85 -11.63
N THR A 164 -2.50 -22.19 -12.78
CA THR A 164 -1.32 -22.27 -13.64
C THR A 164 -0.08 -21.59 -13.06
N TRP A 165 -0.26 -20.71 -12.07
CA TRP A 165 0.87 -20.04 -11.41
C TRP A 165 1.58 -21.00 -10.46
N SER A 166 2.89 -20.79 -10.31
CA SER A 166 3.65 -21.52 -9.29
C SER A 166 3.07 -21.25 -7.89
N GLU A 167 3.33 -22.17 -6.97
CA GLU A 167 2.85 -21.99 -5.59
C GLU A 167 3.52 -20.82 -4.87
N GLU A 168 4.78 -20.59 -5.19
CA GLU A 168 5.55 -19.46 -4.66
C GLU A 168 5.01 -18.14 -5.17
N ASP A 169 4.74 -18.03 -6.47
CA ASP A 169 4.12 -16.84 -7.06
C ASP A 169 2.73 -16.59 -6.47
N ALA A 170 1.92 -17.64 -6.37
CA ALA A 170 0.59 -17.54 -5.78
C ALA A 170 0.67 -17.12 -4.31
N ARG A 171 1.59 -17.70 -3.52
CA ARG A 171 1.80 -17.35 -2.12
C ARG A 171 2.24 -15.91 -1.94
N ALA A 172 3.17 -15.42 -2.77
CA ALA A 172 3.62 -14.03 -2.74
C ALA A 172 2.48 -13.05 -3.00
N VAL A 173 1.67 -13.31 -4.03
CA VAL A 173 0.51 -12.47 -4.34
C VAL A 173 -0.55 -12.56 -3.22
N ILE A 174 -0.77 -13.72 -2.62
CA ILE A 174 -1.66 -13.87 -1.46
C ILE A 174 -1.16 -13.01 -0.29
N GLY A 175 0.14 -12.99 0.00
CA GLY A 175 0.72 -12.17 1.06
C GLY A 175 0.47 -10.67 0.85
N MET A 176 0.73 -10.17 -0.36
CA MET A 176 0.43 -8.77 -0.69
C MET A 176 -1.07 -8.44 -0.63
N ARG A 177 -1.93 -9.36 -1.09
CA ARG A 177 -3.40 -9.19 -1.01
C ARG A 177 -3.89 -9.21 0.42
N TYR A 178 -3.32 -10.05 1.28
CA TYR A 178 -3.57 -10.07 2.71
C TYR A 178 -3.25 -8.70 3.35
N GLU A 179 -2.10 -8.10 3.01
CA GLU A 179 -1.71 -6.78 3.52
C GLU A 179 -2.72 -5.68 3.17
N PHE A 180 -3.27 -5.70 1.96
CA PHE A 180 -4.31 -4.75 1.54
C PHE A 180 -5.63 -4.99 2.27
N ASP A 181 -6.01 -6.24 2.44
CA ASP A 181 -7.25 -6.60 3.12
C ASP A 181 -7.18 -6.29 4.61
N LEU A 182 -6.01 -6.54 5.22
CA LEU A 182 -5.77 -6.22 6.62
C LEU A 182 -5.97 -4.73 6.90
N ARG A 183 -5.51 -3.84 6.02
CA ARG A 183 -5.72 -2.39 6.13
C ARG A 183 -7.16 -1.96 5.89
N GLY A 184 -7.94 -2.77 5.21
CA GLY A 184 -9.38 -2.57 5.06
C GLY A 184 -10.16 -2.83 6.35
N VAL A 185 -9.67 -3.69 7.25
CA VAL A 185 -10.34 -4.09 8.50
C VAL A 185 -9.64 -3.57 9.76
N THR A 186 -8.51 -2.89 9.61
CA THR A 186 -7.72 -2.31 10.71
C THR A 186 -7.34 -0.87 10.39
N ASN A 187 -6.94 -0.11 11.41
CA ASN A 187 -6.44 1.26 11.24
C ASN A 187 -4.92 1.29 11.02
N LEU A 188 -4.38 0.31 10.32
CA LEU A 188 -2.97 0.31 9.96
C LEU A 188 -2.67 1.39 8.91
N PRO A 189 -1.46 1.97 8.94
CA PRO A 189 -1.01 2.91 7.90
C PRO A 189 -0.94 2.21 6.53
N ASN A 190 -0.68 2.98 5.48
CA ASN A 190 -0.41 2.43 4.16
C ASN A 190 0.64 1.32 4.22
N TYR A 191 0.53 0.36 3.30
CA TYR A 191 1.46 -0.77 3.25
C TYR A 191 2.81 -0.32 2.70
N THR A 192 3.82 -0.25 3.56
CA THR A 192 5.21 -0.07 3.12
C THR A 192 5.70 -1.39 2.54
N PHE A 193 5.77 -1.43 1.22
CA PHE A 193 6.15 -2.64 0.48
C PHE A 193 7.65 -2.91 0.55
N ILE A 194 8.47 -1.89 0.26
CA ILE A 194 9.93 -1.96 0.38
C ILE A 194 10.42 -0.72 1.11
N GLU A 195 11.30 -0.90 2.07
CA GLU A 195 11.98 0.17 2.78
C GLU A 195 13.39 0.38 2.22
N ASP A 196 13.87 1.61 2.23
CA ASP A 196 15.25 1.96 1.89
C ASP A 196 15.67 1.47 0.48
N VAL A 197 14.87 1.81 -0.53
CA VAL A 197 15.13 1.40 -1.93
C VAL A 197 16.28 2.22 -2.52
N SER A 198 17.21 1.57 -3.22
CA SER A 198 18.23 2.27 -4.01
C SER A 198 17.63 2.94 -5.25
N ASP A 199 18.23 4.04 -5.71
CA ASP A 199 17.75 4.80 -6.88
C ASP A 199 17.62 3.94 -8.15
N GLU A 200 18.53 2.98 -8.34
CA GLU A 200 18.50 2.05 -9.47
C GLU A 200 17.28 1.11 -9.41
N ASN A 201 17.06 0.48 -8.24
CA ASN A 201 15.94 -0.42 -8.03
C ASN A 201 14.61 0.34 -8.04
N LEU A 202 14.58 1.55 -7.48
CA LEU A 202 13.42 2.42 -7.50
C LEU A 202 12.95 2.70 -8.93
N SER A 203 13.87 3.10 -9.81
CA SER A 203 13.57 3.38 -11.21
C SER A 203 13.03 2.14 -11.92
N ALA A 204 13.68 0.98 -11.76
CA ALA A 204 13.28 -0.27 -12.38
C ALA A 204 11.91 -0.78 -11.92
N ILE A 205 11.56 -0.54 -10.65
CA ILE A 205 10.25 -0.94 -10.11
C ILE A 205 9.15 0.01 -10.57
N LEU A 206 9.42 1.32 -10.63
CA LEU A 206 8.43 2.31 -11.06
C LEU A 206 8.08 2.19 -12.55
N GLU A 207 8.97 1.68 -13.39
CA GLU A 207 8.69 1.39 -14.81
C GLU A 207 7.54 0.39 -15.01
N LEU A 208 7.25 -0.45 -14.01
CA LEU A 208 6.11 -1.39 -14.07
C LEU A 208 4.75 -0.70 -14.02
N ASN A 209 4.69 0.58 -13.65
CA ASN A 209 3.45 1.35 -13.51
C ASN A 209 2.36 0.62 -12.71
N THR A 210 2.74 0.02 -11.59
CA THR A 210 1.81 -0.72 -10.72
C THR A 210 0.82 0.25 -10.08
N PRO A 211 -0.50 0.06 -10.27
CA PRO A 211 -1.50 0.95 -9.70
C PRO A 211 -1.41 1.03 -8.18
N GLY A 212 -1.44 2.25 -7.64
CA GLY A 212 -1.40 2.49 -6.21
C GLY A 212 -0.03 2.40 -5.55
N LEU A 213 1.02 2.03 -6.29
CA LEU A 213 2.39 2.09 -5.79
C LEU A 213 2.89 3.53 -5.82
N MET A 214 3.36 4.02 -4.69
CA MET A 214 3.83 5.40 -4.50
C MET A 214 5.21 5.40 -3.84
N VAL A 215 5.95 6.47 -4.07
CA VAL A 215 7.24 6.71 -3.43
C VAL A 215 7.03 7.69 -2.28
N GLU A 216 7.46 7.31 -1.09
CA GLU A 216 7.52 8.19 0.07
C GLU A 216 8.97 8.46 0.43
N SER A 217 9.28 9.73 0.74
CA SER A 217 10.62 10.08 1.24
C SER A 217 10.78 9.61 2.67
N SER A 218 11.88 8.95 2.94
CA SER A 218 12.24 8.41 4.25
C SER A 218 13.65 8.82 4.65
N THR A 219 14.04 8.52 5.86
CA THR A 219 15.40 8.79 6.35
C THR A 219 15.91 7.58 7.12
N VAL A 220 17.09 7.12 6.75
CA VAL A 220 17.75 5.99 7.40
C VAL A 220 18.96 6.48 8.20
N PRO A 221 19.09 6.11 9.48
CA PRO A 221 20.26 6.47 10.27
C PRO A 221 21.50 5.75 9.74
N TRP A 222 22.60 6.46 9.65
CA TRP A 222 23.91 5.89 9.38
C TRP A 222 24.89 6.27 10.50
N SER A 223 25.87 5.38 10.79
CA SER A 223 26.93 5.67 11.76
C SER A 223 28.30 5.63 11.09
N SER A 224 29.13 6.60 11.39
CA SER A 224 30.55 6.60 10.99
C SER A 224 31.41 5.66 11.84
N LEU A 225 30.86 5.16 12.93
CA LEU A 225 31.52 4.21 13.80
C LEU A 225 31.43 2.80 13.17
N ARG A 226 32.50 2.36 12.52
CA ARG A 226 32.70 0.93 12.30
C ARG A 226 32.93 0.33 13.68
N LEU A 227 31.95 -0.34 14.23
CA LEU A 227 32.14 -1.26 15.35
C LEU A 227 32.99 -2.44 14.83
N THR A 228 34.28 -2.22 14.71
CA THR A 228 35.21 -3.33 14.58
C THR A 228 35.11 -4.11 15.90
N SER A 229 34.32 -5.19 15.86
CA SER A 229 34.32 -6.30 16.80
C SER A 229 34.81 -6.00 18.23
N ILE A 230 33.92 -5.43 19.05
CA ILE A 230 34.07 -5.51 20.51
C ILE A 230 33.65 -6.91 21.04
N GLU A 231 33.35 -7.83 20.15
CA GLU A 231 32.95 -9.20 20.53
C GLU A 231 34.07 -10.04 21.19
N SER A 232 35.31 -9.59 21.17
CA SER A 232 36.43 -10.41 21.72
C SER A 232 36.95 -9.94 23.08
N VAL A 233 36.37 -8.91 23.73
CA VAL A 233 36.97 -8.36 24.98
C VAL A 233 35.97 -8.24 26.15
N MET A 234 34.69 -8.57 25.98
CA MET A 234 33.78 -8.57 27.14
C MET A 234 33.34 -9.98 27.50
N PRO A 235 33.58 -10.42 28.75
CA PRO A 235 33.01 -11.67 29.24
C PRO A 235 31.47 -11.55 29.27
N SER A 236 30.82 -12.65 28.88
CA SER A 236 29.37 -12.80 28.66
C SER A 236 28.43 -12.45 29.84
N SER A 237 28.96 -11.93 30.96
CA SER A 237 28.20 -11.60 32.17
C SER A 237 27.70 -10.13 32.21
N HIS A 238 28.09 -9.26 31.29
CA HIS A 238 27.67 -7.84 31.28
C HIS A 238 26.80 -7.40 30.13
N LEU A 239 26.37 -8.32 29.24
CA LEU A 239 25.51 -8.01 28.11
C LEU A 239 24.03 -7.75 28.45
N SER A 240 23.65 -7.88 29.73
CA SER A 240 22.27 -7.64 30.18
C SER A 240 21.93 -6.17 30.49
N LEU A 241 22.92 -5.26 30.44
CA LEU A 241 22.73 -3.86 30.86
C LEU A 241 22.61 -2.83 29.72
N CYS A 242 22.78 -3.24 28.47
CA CYS A 242 22.58 -2.37 27.30
C CYS A 242 21.43 -2.86 26.41
N ARG A 243 20.25 -3.10 26.98
CA ARG A 243 19.01 -3.10 26.19
C ARG A 243 18.62 -1.65 25.95
N PRO A 244 18.48 -1.17 24.71
CA PRO A 244 17.88 0.13 24.49
C PRO A 244 16.43 0.08 25.00
N LEU A 245 16.13 0.98 25.93
CA LEU A 245 14.76 1.29 26.37
C LEU A 245 14.02 1.96 25.21
N LEU A 246 13.54 1.18 24.27
CA LEU A 246 12.57 1.60 23.27
C LEU A 246 11.31 0.76 23.46
N ASN A 247 10.55 1.15 24.47
CA ASN A 247 9.17 0.71 24.60
C ASN A 247 8.26 1.84 24.10
N PRO A 248 7.60 1.72 22.92
CA PRO A 248 6.73 2.75 22.37
C PRO A 248 5.34 2.84 23.02
N SER A 249 5.08 2.15 24.14
CA SER A 249 3.73 2.01 24.70
C SER A 249 3.42 2.81 25.95
N GLN A 250 4.11 3.94 26.20
CA GLN A 250 3.74 4.84 27.31
C GLN A 250 3.58 6.29 26.87
N HIS A 251 2.60 6.56 26.00
CA HIS A 251 2.04 7.89 25.83
C HIS A 251 0.55 7.82 25.45
N GLN A 252 -0.26 7.23 26.32
CA GLN A 252 -1.71 7.43 26.29
C GLN A 252 -2.28 7.38 27.71
N SER A 253 -2.00 8.38 28.52
CA SER A 253 -2.83 8.71 29.68
C SER A 253 -2.39 10.02 30.31
N LEU A 254 -2.63 11.15 29.63
CA LEU A 254 -2.65 12.48 30.26
C LEU A 254 -3.37 13.45 29.30
N PHE A 255 -4.70 13.27 29.14
CA PHE A 255 -5.67 14.34 28.85
C PHE A 255 -7.06 13.73 29.05
N GLN A 256 -7.52 13.84 30.28
CA GLN A 256 -8.92 14.08 30.64
C GLN A 256 -9.02 15.51 31.16
#